data_4179e722498a26db234e04ed048575a5
#
_entry.id   4179e722498a26db234e04ed048575a5
#
_cell.length_a   1.000
_cell.length_b   1.000
_cell.length_c   1.000
_cell.angle_alpha   90.00
_cell.angle_beta   90.00
_cell.angle_gamma   90.00
#
_symmetry.space_group_name_H-M   'P 1'
#
loop_
_entity.id
_entity.type
_entity.pdbx_description
1 polymer ?
#
loop_
_entity_poly.entity_id
_entity_poly.type
_entity_poly.pdbx_seq_one_letter_code
_entity_poly.pdbx_strand_id
1 'polypeptide(L)'
;MQAMAAQASEERNNDMHFDDPSRRPPGDQFYLGGSATEQFRSLPPFLRGYISAVFFTAPLGECDGEPDLKEHGFTDLGLETLEKMKTDCARFCEENAADLAILIAPGSRPGDRYTMENAGIDFLFTRDGAGVGYWDRGFTGAAEEAAERLTNACEAWGPVNLDLDDDGLVYAM
;
A
#
# COMPACT_ATOMS: atom_id res chain seq x y z
N MET A 1 27.85 -16.00 -32.38
CA MET A 1 26.65 -15.27 -32.80
C MET A 1 25.37 -15.71 -32.08
N GLN A 2 25.13 -16.99 -31.80
CA GLN A 2 23.94 -17.47 -31.09
C GLN A 2 23.87 -17.05 -29.63
N ALA A 3 24.98 -16.98 -28.91
CA ALA A 3 25.02 -16.59 -27.49
C ALA A 3 24.63 -15.11 -27.26
N MET A 4 25.04 -14.20 -28.18
CA MET A 4 24.65 -12.78 -28.08
C MET A 4 23.18 -12.55 -28.38
N ALA A 5 22.56 -13.37 -29.24
CA ALA A 5 21.13 -13.28 -29.54
C ALA A 5 20.27 -13.80 -28.37
N ALA A 6 20.76 -14.81 -27.63
CA ALA A 6 20.09 -15.34 -26.45
C ALA A 6 20.14 -14.34 -25.27
N GLN A 7 21.31 -13.71 -25.02
CA GLN A 7 21.43 -12.65 -24.01
C GLN A 7 20.55 -11.44 -24.32
N ALA A 8 20.51 -11.01 -25.59
CA ALA A 8 19.64 -9.90 -26.01
C ALA A 8 18.14 -10.24 -25.95
N SER A 9 17.76 -11.52 -26.00
CA SER A 9 16.37 -11.95 -25.80
C SER A 9 16.02 -12.09 -24.32
N GLU A 10 16.98 -12.49 -23.46
CA GLU A 10 16.82 -12.50 -22.01
C GLU A 10 16.75 -11.07 -21.43
N GLU A 11 17.61 -10.16 -21.91
CA GLU A 11 17.55 -8.75 -21.51
C GLU A 11 16.23 -8.10 -21.95
N ARG A 12 15.74 -8.36 -23.16
CA ARG A 12 14.42 -7.87 -23.61
C ARG A 12 13.24 -8.48 -22.86
N ASN A 13 13.34 -9.74 -22.47
CA ASN A 13 12.29 -10.36 -21.66
C ASN A 13 12.27 -9.81 -20.23
N ASN A 14 13.45 -9.46 -19.68
CA ASN A 14 13.57 -8.84 -18.37
C ASN A 14 13.02 -7.40 -18.39
N ASP A 15 13.36 -6.62 -19.42
CA ASP A 15 12.83 -5.25 -19.61
C ASP A 15 11.30 -5.25 -19.82
N MET A 16 10.74 -6.22 -20.57
CA MET A 16 9.27 -6.33 -20.73
C MET A 16 8.56 -6.73 -19.43
N HIS A 17 9.24 -7.45 -18.53
CA HIS A 17 8.68 -7.83 -17.24
C HIS A 17 8.58 -6.63 -16.28
N PHE A 18 9.53 -5.69 -16.37
CA PHE A 18 9.52 -4.45 -15.60
C PHE A 18 8.58 -3.38 -16.16
N ASP A 19 8.27 -3.46 -17.45
CA ASP A 19 7.40 -2.49 -18.13
C ASP A 19 5.92 -2.91 -18.15
N ASP A 20 5.59 -4.12 -17.67
CA ASP A 20 4.21 -4.55 -17.52
C ASP A 20 3.66 -4.06 -16.17
N PRO A 21 2.81 -3.01 -16.17
CA PRO A 21 2.30 -2.43 -14.93
C PRO A 21 1.39 -3.38 -14.14
N SER A 22 0.85 -4.42 -14.76
CA SER A 22 0.00 -5.41 -14.10
C SER A 22 0.79 -6.52 -13.41
N ARG A 23 2.12 -6.58 -13.62
CA ARG A 23 2.95 -7.64 -13.03
C ARG A 23 3.85 -7.11 -11.94
N ARG A 24 3.82 -7.79 -10.80
CA ARG A 24 4.79 -7.57 -9.73
C ARG A 24 6.03 -8.43 -9.97
N PRO A 25 7.25 -7.85 -9.88
CA PRO A 25 8.47 -8.64 -9.90
C PRO A 25 8.47 -9.69 -8.78
N PRO A 26 8.99 -10.89 -9.01
CA PRO A 26 9.11 -11.89 -7.96
C PRO A 26 9.88 -11.35 -6.75
N GLY A 27 9.26 -11.42 -5.57
CA GLY A 27 9.87 -11.00 -4.31
C GLY A 27 9.79 -9.51 -3.97
N ASP A 28 9.24 -8.67 -4.85
CA ASP A 28 8.98 -7.24 -4.55
C ASP A 28 7.48 -6.95 -4.57
N GLN A 29 6.86 -7.04 -3.41
CA GLN A 29 5.41 -6.86 -3.23
C GLN A 29 4.93 -5.45 -3.50
N PHE A 30 5.83 -4.45 -3.44
CA PHE A 30 5.50 -3.03 -3.56
C PHE A 30 5.97 -2.42 -4.88
N TYR A 31 6.55 -3.20 -5.77
CA TYR A 31 6.98 -2.72 -7.08
C TYR A 31 5.79 -2.59 -8.02
N LEU A 32 5.63 -1.43 -8.62
CA LEU A 32 4.50 -1.11 -9.50
C LEU A 32 4.88 -0.97 -10.98
N GLY A 33 6.12 -1.31 -11.35
CA GLY A 33 6.59 -1.29 -12.73
C GLY A 33 6.96 0.11 -13.29
N GLY A 34 7.63 0.12 -14.40
CA GLY A 34 8.22 1.21 -15.16
C GLY A 34 7.65 2.62 -14.96
N SER A 35 6.85 3.11 -15.88
CA SER A 35 6.32 4.49 -15.85
C SER A 35 5.39 4.80 -14.66
N ALA A 36 4.73 3.79 -14.11
CA ALA A 36 3.89 3.93 -12.92
C ALA A 36 4.69 4.27 -11.66
N THR A 37 5.96 3.88 -11.60
CA THR A 37 6.82 4.12 -10.44
C THR A 37 7.01 5.61 -10.16
N GLU A 38 7.16 6.45 -11.17
CA GLU A 38 7.30 7.90 -10.97
C GLU A 38 6.00 8.51 -10.48
N GLN A 39 4.86 8.12 -11.03
CA GLN A 39 3.55 8.57 -10.59
C GLN A 39 3.28 8.17 -9.15
N PHE A 40 3.53 6.91 -8.81
CA PHE A 40 3.39 6.42 -7.45
C PHE A 40 4.31 7.16 -6.47
N ARG A 41 5.57 7.37 -6.82
CA ARG A 41 6.53 8.11 -5.98
C ARG A 41 6.14 9.57 -5.76
N SER A 42 5.36 10.16 -6.66
CA SER A 42 4.86 11.53 -6.53
C SER A 42 3.72 11.67 -5.51
N LEU A 43 3.06 10.57 -5.14
CA LEU A 43 1.98 10.58 -4.16
C LEU A 43 2.49 10.94 -2.75
N PRO A 44 1.65 11.52 -1.89
CA PRO A 44 1.98 11.74 -0.48
C PRO A 44 2.44 10.44 0.19
N PRO A 45 3.46 10.47 1.07
CA PRO A 45 4.01 9.26 1.68
C PRO A 45 2.98 8.37 2.40
N PHE A 46 2.04 8.97 3.13
CA PHE A 46 0.96 8.24 3.80
C PHE A 46 0.10 7.46 2.79
N LEU A 47 -0.31 8.11 1.71
CA LEU A 47 -1.11 7.46 0.65
C LEU A 47 -0.33 6.35 -0.06
N ARG A 48 0.98 6.52 -0.29
CA ARG A 48 1.81 5.44 -0.85
C ARG A 48 1.81 4.20 0.05
N GLY A 49 2.03 4.39 1.34
CA GLY A 49 1.97 3.31 2.32
C GLY A 49 0.62 2.62 2.33
N TYR A 50 -0.45 3.40 2.33
CA TYR A 50 -1.82 2.90 2.28
C TYR A 50 -2.08 2.04 1.04
N ILE A 51 -1.79 2.54 -0.16
CA ILE A 51 -1.96 1.81 -1.42
C ILE A 51 -1.08 0.55 -1.45
N SER A 52 0.16 0.63 -1.00
CA SER A 52 1.05 -0.53 -0.90
C SER A 52 0.45 -1.63 -0.03
N ALA A 53 -0.13 -1.26 1.11
CA ALA A 53 -0.78 -2.20 2.02
C ALA A 53 -2.07 -2.78 1.41
N VAL A 54 -2.86 -1.98 0.67
CA VAL A 54 -4.05 -2.44 -0.06
C VAL A 54 -3.70 -3.60 -0.99
N PHE A 55 -2.68 -3.45 -1.82
CA PHE A 55 -2.26 -4.52 -2.72
C PHE A 55 -1.51 -5.66 -2.03
N PHE A 56 -0.89 -5.40 -0.89
CA PHE A 56 -0.28 -6.46 -0.08
C PHE A 56 -1.32 -7.40 0.54
N THR A 57 -2.47 -6.88 0.95
CA THR A 57 -3.58 -7.66 1.53
C THR A 57 -4.65 -8.03 0.51
N ALA A 58 -4.45 -7.67 -0.76
CA ALA A 58 -5.44 -7.90 -1.81
C ALA A 58 -5.80 -9.38 -1.94
N PRO A 59 -7.08 -9.69 -2.23
CA PRO A 59 -7.54 -11.05 -2.45
C PRO A 59 -6.76 -11.75 -3.58
N LEU A 60 -6.54 -13.05 -3.42
CA LEU A 60 -5.78 -13.88 -4.37
C LEU A 60 -6.66 -14.81 -5.20
N GLY A 61 -7.99 -14.68 -5.12
CA GLY A 61 -8.93 -15.54 -5.83
C GLY A 61 -8.97 -16.99 -5.33
N GLU A 62 -8.51 -17.23 -4.09
CA GLU A 62 -8.44 -18.58 -3.52
C GLU A 62 -9.79 -19.11 -3.04
N CYS A 63 -10.77 -18.20 -2.81
CA CYS A 63 -12.12 -18.52 -2.37
C CYS A 63 -13.15 -18.26 -3.47
N ASP A 64 -14.25 -19.03 -3.48
CA ASP A 64 -15.35 -18.84 -4.43
C ASP A 64 -15.96 -17.43 -4.29
N GLY A 65 -15.95 -16.66 -5.38
CA GLY A 65 -16.48 -15.30 -5.45
C GLY A 65 -15.52 -14.21 -5.01
N GLU A 66 -14.29 -14.55 -4.66
CA GLU A 66 -13.22 -13.61 -4.36
C GLU A 66 -12.51 -13.18 -5.66
N PRO A 67 -12.27 -11.86 -5.89
CA PRO A 67 -11.51 -11.43 -7.05
C PRO A 67 -10.04 -11.86 -6.94
N ASP A 68 -9.44 -12.24 -8.08
CA ASP A 68 -8.00 -12.50 -8.16
C ASP A 68 -7.25 -11.21 -8.50
N LEU A 69 -6.70 -10.56 -7.49
CA LEU A 69 -5.95 -9.31 -7.62
C LEU A 69 -4.42 -9.51 -7.61
N LYS A 70 -3.96 -10.74 -7.70
CA LYS A 70 -2.54 -11.13 -7.60
C LYS A 70 -1.63 -10.39 -8.57
N GLU A 71 -2.09 -10.14 -9.78
CA GLU A 71 -1.33 -9.50 -10.85
C GLU A 71 -1.65 -8.00 -11.00
N HIS A 72 -2.50 -7.44 -10.12
CA HIS A 72 -2.92 -6.06 -10.18
C HIS A 72 -2.08 -5.15 -9.27
N GLY A 73 -2.04 -3.86 -9.60
CA GLY A 73 -1.26 -2.86 -8.89
C GLY A 73 -1.85 -1.45 -9.00
N PHE A 74 -1.07 -0.47 -8.61
CA PHE A 74 -1.48 0.94 -8.60
C PHE A 74 -2.09 1.42 -9.93
N THR A 75 -1.57 0.97 -11.06
CA THR A 75 -2.05 1.36 -12.39
C THR A 75 -3.43 0.82 -12.74
N ASP A 76 -3.87 -0.19 -12.02
CA ASP A 76 -5.16 -0.83 -12.27
C ASP A 76 -6.25 -0.26 -11.36
N LEU A 77 -5.91 0.68 -10.47
CA LEU A 77 -6.91 1.38 -9.66
C LEU A 77 -7.82 2.23 -10.55
N GLY A 78 -9.12 2.03 -10.42
CA GLY A 78 -10.11 2.93 -11.00
C GLY A 78 -9.93 4.36 -10.46
N LEU A 79 -10.16 5.37 -11.30
CA LEU A 79 -9.94 6.78 -10.92
C LEU A 79 -10.75 7.18 -9.68
N GLU A 80 -12.00 6.73 -9.57
CA GLU A 80 -12.86 7.02 -8.43
C GLU A 80 -12.29 6.40 -7.14
N THR A 81 -11.78 5.19 -7.22
CA THR A 81 -11.12 4.50 -6.11
C THR A 81 -9.88 5.26 -5.65
N LEU A 82 -9.02 5.66 -6.59
CA LEU A 82 -7.83 6.43 -6.26
C LEU A 82 -8.17 7.78 -5.61
N GLU A 83 -9.16 8.50 -6.13
CA GLU A 83 -9.60 9.77 -5.55
C GLU A 83 -10.26 9.59 -4.17
N LYS A 84 -11.00 8.50 -3.99
CA LYS A 84 -11.52 8.12 -2.66
C LYS A 84 -10.38 7.85 -1.68
N MET A 85 -9.39 7.04 -2.05
CA MET A 85 -8.22 6.74 -1.22
C MET A 85 -7.44 8.01 -0.85
N LYS A 86 -7.24 8.93 -1.81
CA LYS A 86 -6.62 10.24 -1.56
C LYS A 86 -7.40 11.05 -0.52
N THR A 87 -8.70 11.12 -0.68
CA THR A 87 -9.60 11.88 0.20
C THR A 87 -9.60 11.28 1.61
N ASP A 88 -9.75 9.96 1.72
CA ASP A 88 -9.77 9.24 2.98
C ASP A 88 -8.43 9.42 3.73
N CYS A 89 -7.31 9.22 3.06
CA CYS A 89 -5.98 9.39 3.64
C CYS A 89 -5.71 10.85 4.07
N ALA A 90 -6.09 11.82 3.24
CA ALA A 90 -5.92 13.24 3.58
C ALA A 90 -6.73 13.61 4.83
N ARG A 91 -7.99 13.19 4.88
CA ARG A 91 -8.89 13.42 6.00
C ARG A 91 -8.35 12.77 7.29
N PHE A 92 -7.92 11.51 7.23
CA PHE A 92 -7.35 10.83 8.40
C PHE A 92 -6.10 11.57 8.91
N CYS A 93 -5.20 11.97 7.99
CA CYS A 93 -4.00 12.73 8.34
C CYS A 93 -4.33 14.09 8.99
N GLU A 94 -5.35 14.80 8.50
CA GLU A 94 -5.76 16.08 9.05
C GLU A 94 -6.36 15.93 10.45
N GLU A 95 -7.29 14.99 10.62
CA GLU A 95 -7.98 14.72 11.88
C GLU A 95 -7.01 14.22 12.98
N ASN A 96 -5.92 13.55 12.60
CA ASN A 96 -4.98 12.90 13.53
C ASN A 96 -3.54 13.47 13.44
N ALA A 97 -3.37 14.69 12.94
CA ALA A 97 -2.06 15.26 12.65
C ALA A 97 -1.11 15.31 13.86
N ALA A 98 -1.62 15.59 15.05
CA ALA A 98 -0.82 15.66 16.27
C ALA A 98 -0.26 14.30 16.69
N ASP A 99 -1.08 13.25 16.63
CA ASP A 99 -0.67 11.90 16.99
C ASP A 99 0.29 11.31 15.95
N LEU A 100 0.04 11.51 14.68
CA LEU A 100 0.96 11.13 13.61
C LEU A 100 2.33 11.81 13.77
N ALA A 101 2.36 13.09 14.12
CA ALA A 101 3.62 13.82 14.38
C ALA A 101 4.42 13.19 15.54
N ILE A 102 3.75 12.71 16.59
CA ILE A 102 4.38 12.02 17.71
C ILE A 102 4.98 10.68 17.24
N LEU A 103 4.25 9.90 16.43
CA LEU A 103 4.74 8.61 15.95
C LEU A 103 5.98 8.72 15.05
N ILE A 104 6.00 9.73 14.16
CA ILE A 104 7.14 9.91 13.23
C ILE A 104 8.34 10.64 13.85
N ALA A 105 8.21 11.12 15.09
CA ALA A 105 9.31 11.79 15.79
C ALA A 105 10.49 10.83 16.02
N PRO A 106 11.73 11.32 15.96
CA PRO A 106 12.89 10.50 16.30
C PRO A 106 12.78 9.93 17.71
N GLY A 107 13.01 8.61 17.84
CA GLY A 107 12.98 7.93 19.14
C GLY A 107 11.59 7.54 19.64
N SER A 108 10.56 7.65 18.82
CA SER A 108 9.20 7.19 19.15
C SER A 108 9.13 5.68 19.44
N ARG A 109 10.05 4.92 18.84
CA ARG A 109 10.20 3.48 19.06
C ARG A 109 11.67 3.06 18.99
N PRO A 110 12.06 1.90 19.53
CA PRO A 110 13.38 1.29 19.30
C PRO A 110 13.55 0.86 17.84
N GLY A 111 14.78 0.89 17.35
CA GLY A 111 15.14 0.43 16.01
C GLY A 111 14.92 1.48 14.92
N ASP A 112 14.42 1.06 13.77
CA ASP A 112 14.27 1.92 12.60
C ASP A 112 13.24 3.03 12.80
N ARG A 113 13.52 4.17 12.17
CA ARG A 113 12.62 5.32 12.20
C ARG A 113 11.26 4.97 11.59
N TYR A 114 10.20 5.30 12.31
CA TYR A 114 8.84 5.24 11.80
C TYR A 114 8.57 6.43 10.86
N THR A 115 7.88 6.21 9.77
CA THR A 115 7.65 7.21 8.72
C THR A 115 6.17 7.41 8.43
N MET A 116 5.81 8.47 7.71
CA MET A 116 4.44 8.65 7.23
C MET A 116 3.99 7.52 6.29
N GLU A 117 4.90 6.90 5.57
CA GLU A 117 4.60 5.74 4.73
C GLU A 117 4.24 4.51 5.58
N ASN A 118 5.01 4.25 6.65
CA ASN A 118 4.64 3.23 7.64
C ASN A 118 3.27 3.52 8.29
N ALA A 119 2.98 4.79 8.59
CA ALA A 119 1.70 5.17 9.17
C ALA A 119 0.52 4.91 8.21
N GLY A 120 0.71 5.10 6.91
CA GLY A 120 -0.30 4.74 5.90
C GLY A 120 -0.53 3.23 5.79
N ILE A 121 0.52 2.43 5.89
CA ILE A 121 0.42 0.96 5.97
C ILE A 121 -0.40 0.55 7.19
N ASP A 122 -0.05 1.11 8.35
CA ASP A 122 -0.72 0.77 9.61
C ASP A 122 -2.16 1.28 9.67
N PHE A 123 -2.49 2.38 8.99
CA PHE A 123 -3.87 2.83 8.84
C PHE A 123 -4.73 1.78 8.14
N LEU A 124 -4.25 1.21 7.02
CA LEU A 124 -4.96 0.12 6.37
C LEU A 124 -5.08 -1.10 7.28
N PHE A 125 -3.96 -1.60 7.78
CA PHE A 125 -3.94 -2.81 8.60
C PHE A 125 -4.83 -2.70 9.84
N THR A 126 -4.86 -1.52 10.46
CA THR A 126 -5.69 -1.28 11.64
C THR A 126 -7.17 -1.29 11.30
N ARG A 127 -7.59 -0.58 10.26
CA ARG A 127 -9.00 -0.50 9.86
C ARG A 127 -9.56 -1.81 9.32
N ASP A 128 -8.70 -2.62 8.68
CA ASP A 128 -9.09 -3.92 8.10
C ASP A 128 -9.01 -5.06 9.10
N GLY A 129 -8.48 -4.81 10.31
CA GLY A 129 -8.33 -5.86 11.32
C GLY A 129 -7.33 -6.94 10.94
N ALA A 130 -6.25 -6.57 10.22
CA ALA A 130 -5.25 -7.49 9.69
C ALA A 130 -4.35 -8.19 10.73
N GLY A 131 -4.65 -8.02 12.03
CA GLY A 131 -3.89 -8.62 13.14
C GLY A 131 -2.59 -7.87 13.49
N VAL A 132 -2.25 -6.84 12.74
CA VAL A 132 -1.15 -5.89 12.96
C VAL A 132 -1.64 -4.47 12.72
N GLY A 133 -0.93 -3.45 13.22
CA GLY A 133 -1.35 -2.06 13.05
C GLY A 133 -0.58 -1.13 13.97
N TYR A 134 -1.13 0.04 14.26
CA TYR A 134 -0.47 1.03 15.13
C TYR A 134 -0.07 0.45 16.50
N TRP A 135 -0.87 -0.44 17.08
CA TRP A 135 -0.62 -1.06 18.40
C TRP A 135 0.57 -2.02 18.44
N ASP A 136 1.03 -2.51 17.27
CA ASP A 136 2.02 -3.61 17.18
C ASP A 136 3.43 -3.13 16.80
N ARG A 137 3.71 -1.84 16.90
CA ARG A 137 4.99 -1.25 16.41
C ARG A 137 6.03 -1.01 17.49
N GLY A 138 5.74 -1.38 18.73
CA GLY A 138 6.67 -1.22 19.85
C GLY A 138 6.97 0.24 20.19
N PHE A 139 6.01 1.13 20.02
CA PHE A 139 6.11 2.51 20.47
C PHE A 139 6.24 2.59 21.99
N THR A 140 6.83 3.68 22.48
CA THR A 140 7.06 3.89 23.92
C THR A 140 6.64 5.28 24.37
N GLY A 141 6.18 5.39 25.62
CA GLY A 141 5.80 6.67 26.21
C GLY A 141 4.67 7.38 25.46
N ALA A 142 4.85 8.66 25.15
CA ALA A 142 3.83 9.44 24.43
C ALA A 142 3.46 8.87 23.04
N ALA A 143 4.37 8.14 22.42
CA ALA A 143 4.10 7.50 21.12
C ALA A 143 3.22 6.25 21.27
N GLU A 144 3.31 5.52 22.38
CA GLU A 144 2.41 4.41 22.71
C GLU A 144 0.97 4.91 22.88
N GLU A 145 0.80 5.99 23.66
CA GLU A 145 -0.52 6.61 23.84
C GLU A 145 -1.09 7.18 22.53
N ALA A 146 -0.24 7.76 21.67
CA ALA A 146 -0.67 8.25 20.35
C ALA A 146 -1.08 7.09 19.44
N ALA A 147 -0.35 5.97 19.46
CA ALA A 147 -0.69 4.78 18.69
C ALA A 147 -2.04 4.17 19.13
N GLU A 148 -2.35 4.18 20.42
CA GLU A 148 -3.64 3.76 20.95
C GLU A 148 -4.78 4.66 20.44
N ARG A 149 -4.59 6.01 20.46
CA ARG A 149 -5.60 6.94 19.92
C ARG A 149 -5.81 6.75 18.42
N LEU A 150 -4.74 6.55 17.64
CA LEU A 150 -4.83 6.26 16.20
C LEU A 150 -5.53 4.93 15.93
N THR A 151 -5.28 3.92 16.75
CA THR A 151 -6.00 2.63 16.67
C THR A 151 -7.50 2.85 16.83
N ASN A 152 -7.92 3.56 17.88
CA ASN A 152 -9.33 3.88 18.12
C ASN A 152 -9.92 4.74 16.99
N ALA A 153 -9.16 5.68 16.44
CA ALA A 153 -9.62 6.51 15.32
C ALA A 153 -9.89 5.69 14.06
N CYS A 154 -9.20 4.55 13.86
CA CYS A 154 -9.42 3.68 12.71
C CYS A 154 -10.74 2.90 12.77
N GLU A 155 -11.30 2.66 13.96
CA GLU A 155 -12.54 1.89 14.13
C GLU A 155 -13.74 2.49 13.36
N ALA A 156 -13.74 3.81 13.17
CA ALA A 156 -14.81 4.51 12.45
C ALA A 156 -14.76 4.32 10.91
N TRP A 157 -13.67 3.78 10.36
CA TRP A 157 -13.46 3.72 8.92
C TRP A 157 -13.94 2.40 8.28
N GLY A 158 -13.93 1.30 9.03
CA GLY A 158 -14.25 -0.03 8.53
C GLY A 158 -13.26 -0.57 7.48
N PRO A 159 -13.39 -1.84 7.09
CA PRO A 159 -12.50 -2.48 6.15
C PRO A 159 -12.64 -1.94 4.72
N VAL A 160 -11.60 -2.16 3.92
CA VAL A 160 -11.61 -1.88 2.48
C VAL A 160 -11.87 -3.18 1.73
N ASN A 161 -12.97 -3.25 1.03
CA ASN A 161 -13.26 -4.36 0.13
C ASN A 161 -12.88 -3.95 -1.29
N LEU A 162 -12.08 -4.78 -1.95
CA LEU A 162 -11.70 -4.58 -3.34
C LEU A 162 -12.50 -5.50 -4.24
N ASP A 163 -12.83 -5.02 -5.42
CA ASP A 163 -13.44 -5.79 -6.49
C ASP A 163 -12.76 -5.47 -7.82
N LEU A 164 -12.94 -6.34 -8.80
CA LEU A 164 -12.39 -6.23 -10.14
C LEU A 164 -13.55 -6.09 -11.12
N ASP A 165 -13.53 -5.08 -11.97
CA ASP A 165 -14.53 -4.94 -13.02
C ASP A 165 -14.18 -5.71 -14.30
N ASP A 166 -15.12 -5.71 -15.25
CA ASP A 166 -14.96 -6.38 -16.54
C ASP A 166 -13.84 -5.78 -17.40
N ASP A 167 -13.40 -4.55 -17.12
CA ASP A 167 -12.32 -3.86 -17.82
C ASP A 167 -10.95 -4.09 -17.15
N GLY A 168 -10.91 -4.85 -16.06
CA GLY A 168 -9.70 -5.17 -15.31
C GLY A 168 -9.25 -4.05 -14.37
N LEU A 169 -10.14 -3.12 -14.02
CA LEU A 169 -9.86 -2.08 -13.03
C LEU A 169 -10.27 -2.51 -11.63
N VAL A 170 -9.47 -2.12 -10.65
CA VAL A 170 -9.69 -2.41 -9.22
C VAL A 170 -10.49 -1.29 -8.57
N TYR A 171 -11.60 -1.65 -7.96
CA TYR A 171 -12.49 -0.75 -7.25
C TYR A 171 -12.55 -1.06 -5.75
N ALA A 172 -12.61 0.02 -4.92
CA ALA A 172 -12.92 -0.10 -3.51
C ALA A 172 -14.43 0.14 -3.30
N MET A 173 -15.08 -0.84 -2.71
CA MET A 173 -16.51 -0.79 -2.34
C MET A 173 -16.72 -0.17 -0.94
#